data_80b644e6b9890b52f66fbdca08e20ad2
#
_entry.id   80b644e6b9890b52f66fbdca08e20ad2
#
_cell.length_a   1.000
_cell.length_b   1.000
_cell.length_c   1.000
_cell.angle_alpha   90.00
_cell.angle_beta   90.00
_cell.angle_gamma   90.00
#
_symmetry.space_group_name_H-M   'P 1'
#
loop_
_entity.id
_entity.type
_entity.pdbx_description
1 polymer ?
#
loop_
_entity_poly.entity_id
_entity_poly.type
_entity_poly.pdbx_seq_one_letter_code
_entity_poly.pdbx_strand_id
1 'polypeptide(L)'
;MGTGIVAAAVEDGDVVMGDLSGSADGGSASTGGAAGGAAMAVSAPVASAAAAGAHRDVIEAPVRKLTVNLIQTYKQINEVYYENKRRRDIERRRRASADGAALYNDGYDDDEYNYKISKGEKIGERGRYQIEKRIGKGSFGQVVKAYDTQASEWVGIKIIKSRKAFHKQAGTEIAILEFLAQNDPGDEFHVVRLRGTFEFRNHRCIVFELLSYNLYDLLRNTKFHGVSLNLIRKFAQQLVRSLHFLRQIKVIHCDLKPENIMLRNPKRSAIKVIDFGSSCYSDRPMYHYIQSRFYRSPEVMLGLPYSMDIDMWSLGCILVEMHTGEPLFNGKDEYDQLRRVVAVRGNPPMHMLTRCRKLTDFFDVTEYKGTPAADTYDSGGYPVSYDSGKRYCFKKTPPDGSRASLSWKPAAARGLSSVLGVETGGPYGRRAEDKDHGALDYRIFMDLVDQMLCFDPAQRIKPAIALQHHFFRSETQQTPQLRSPPSVFGATDEEGGSGGAAAGGGSSAPHIAAP
;
A
#
# COMPACT_ATOMS: atom_id res chain seq x y z
N MET A 1 -10.80 -29.63 0.03
CA MET A 1 -10.22 -28.83 1.10
C MET A 1 -10.12 -27.42 0.56
N GLY A 2 -10.98 -26.56 1.09
CA GLY A 2 -11.36 -25.31 0.46
C GLY A 2 -10.30 -24.22 0.55
N THR A 3 -9.90 -23.68 -0.58
CA THR A 3 -9.16 -22.44 -0.70
C THR A 3 -10.18 -21.29 -0.81
N GLY A 4 -10.61 -20.78 0.33
CA GLY A 4 -11.35 -19.53 0.37
C GLY A 4 -10.35 -18.36 0.35
N ILE A 5 -10.21 -17.70 -0.79
CA ILE A 5 -9.61 -16.36 -0.84
C ILE A 5 -10.69 -15.42 -0.31
N VAL A 6 -10.54 -14.99 0.93
CA VAL A 6 -11.35 -13.90 1.48
C VAL A 6 -10.81 -12.62 0.88
N ALA A 7 -11.52 -12.10 -0.11
CA ALA A 7 -11.32 -10.73 -0.56
C ALA A 7 -11.65 -9.80 0.62
N ALA A 8 -10.66 -9.05 1.08
CA ALA A 8 -10.93 -7.90 1.93
C ALA A 8 -11.90 -7.00 1.15
N ALA A 9 -13.04 -6.69 1.76
CA ALA A 9 -14.01 -5.76 1.21
C ALA A 9 -13.32 -4.41 1.03
N VAL A 10 -13.02 -4.08 -0.21
CA VAL A 10 -12.72 -2.71 -0.62
C VAL A 10 -14.10 -2.04 -0.74
N GLU A 11 -14.41 -1.17 0.20
CA GLU A 11 -15.54 -0.26 0.06
C GLU A 11 -15.37 0.51 -1.25
N ASP A 12 -16.38 0.39 -2.12
CA ASP A 12 -16.49 1.12 -3.37
C ASP A 12 -16.54 2.63 -3.09
N GLY A 13 -15.39 3.27 -3.18
CA GLY A 13 -15.31 4.71 -3.38
C GLY A 13 -15.36 4.98 -4.87
N ASP A 14 -16.47 5.52 -5.35
CA ASP A 14 -16.65 5.99 -6.71
C ASP A 14 -15.49 6.93 -7.09
N VAL A 15 -14.64 6.49 -8.00
CA VAL A 15 -13.66 7.34 -8.65
C VAL A 15 -14.40 8.17 -9.70
N VAL A 16 -14.80 9.37 -9.32
CA VAL A 16 -15.22 10.40 -10.27
C VAL A 16 -13.99 10.84 -11.06
N MET A 17 -13.91 10.40 -12.29
CA MET A 17 -12.96 10.89 -13.28
C MET A 17 -13.39 12.31 -13.68
N GLY A 18 -12.74 13.30 -13.13
CA GLY A 18 -12.83 14.68 -13.60
C GLY A 18 -12.06 14.83 -14.91
N ASP A 19 -12.77 15.01 -16.00
CA ASP A 19 -12.21 15.47 -17.27
C ASP A 19 -11.72 16.92 -17.11
N LEU A 20 -10.42 17.11 -17.22
CA LEU A 20 -9.80 18.41 -17.44
C LEU A 20 -9.20 18.44 -18.85
N SER A 21 -10.06 18.73 -19.84
CA SER A 21 -9.59 19.30 -21.11
C SER A 21 -10.16 20.69 -21.24
N GLY A 22 -9.40 21.68 -20.82
CA GLY A 22 -9.60 23.07 -21.15
C GLY A 22 -8.91 23.40 -22.48
N SER A 23 -9.65 23.76 -23.49
CA SER A 23 -9.14 24.58 -24.59
C SER A 23 -10.09 25.72 -24.81
N ALA A 24 -9.58 26.93 -24.59
CA ALA A 24 -10.14 28.14 -25.02
C ALA A 24 -10.02 28.25 -26.54
N ASP A 25 -11.08 28.61 -27.23
CA ASP A 25 -11.01 29.68 -28.24
C ASP A 25 -12.39 30.20 -28.57
N GLY A 26 -12.41 31.47 -28.87
CA GLY A 26 -13.47 32.40 -28.95
C GLY A 26 -14.25 32.40 -30.25
N GLY A 27 -15.31 33.14 -30.17
CA GLY A 27 -15.73 34.03 -31.23
C GLY A 27 -17.01 33.69 -31.96
N SER A 28 -17.96 34.57 -31.75
CA SER A 28 -18.80 35.22 -32.77
C SER A 28 -20.16 34.62 -33.10
N ALA A 29 -21.10 35.55 -32.96
CA ALA A 29 -22.52 35.49 -33.22
C ALA A 29 -22.91 35.20 -34.68
N SER A 30 -24.12 34.63 -34.89
CA SER A 30 -25.22 35.24 -35.67
C SER A 30 -26.45 34.36 -35.74
N THR A 31 -27.55 34.96 -35.33
CA THR A 31 -28.91 35.05 -35.92
C THR A 31 -29.49 33.89 -36.75
N GLY A 32 -30.71 33.51 -36.35
CA GLY A 32 -31.81 33.38 -37.27
C GLY A 32 -32.51 32.04 -37.36
N GLY A 33 -33.82 32.01 -37.07
CA GLY A 33 -34.73 31.13 -37.75
C GLY A 33 -35.65 30.29 -36.86
N ALA A 34 -36.89 30.74 -36.73
CA ALA A 34 -38.02 30.11 -36.10
C ALA A 34 -38.53 28.86 -36.85
N ALA A 35 -39.11 27.91 -36.11
CA ALA A 35 -40.37 27.20 -36.35
C ALA A 35 -40.45 25.97 -35.48
N GLY A 36 -41.34 25.89 -34.53
CA GLY A 36 -42.66 25.36 -34.68
C GLY A 36 -42.70 23.90 -34.24
N GLY A 37 -43.30 23.58 -33.08
CA GLY A 37 -43.60 22.19 -32.76
C GLY A 37 -44.01 21.97 -31.30
N ALA A 38 -45.28 22.23 -31.01
CA ALA A 38 -46.18 21.67 -30.01
C ALA A 38 -45.62 21.08 -28.72
N ALA A 39 -45.71 21.87 -27.64
CA ALA A 39 -45.66 21.43 -26.26
C ALA A 39 -47.00 20.81 -25.87
N MET A 40 -47.04 19.50 -25.61
CA MET A 40 -48.11 18.89 -24.81
C MET A 40 -47.82 19.18 -23.33
N ALA A 41 -48.54 20.12 -22.78
CA ALA A 41 -48.63 20.42 -21.36
C ALA A 41 -49.48 19.32 -20.70
N VAL A 42 -48.82 18.46 -19.88
CA VAL A 42 -49.54 17.64 -18.91
C VAL A 42 -49.73 18.50 -17.66
N SER A 43 -50.92 19.03 -17.51
CA SER A 43 -51.38 19.74 -16.32
C SER A 43 -51.44 18.75 -15.14
N ALA A 44 -50.63 19.00 -14.12
CA ALA A 44 -50.82 18.43 -12.80
C ALA A 44 -52.06 19.08 -12.13
N PRO A 45 -52.90 18.32 -11.45
CA PRO A 45 -54.02 18.91 -10.72
C PRO A 45 -53.50 19.62 -9.46
N VAL A 46 -53.77 20.89 -9.38
CA VAL A 46 -53.67 21.69 -8.17
C VAL A 46 -54.78 21.20 -7.21
N ALA A 47 -54.40 20.38 -6.27
CA ALA A 47 -55.28 20.02 -5.16
C ALA A 47 -55.29 21.19 -4.17
N SER A 48 -56.47 21.76 -3.98
CA SER A 48 -56.76 22.85 -3.05
C SER A 48 -56.40 22.45 -1.62
N ALA A 49 -55.69 23.31 -0.97
CA ALA A 49 -55.40 23.22 0.47
C ALA A 49 -56.64 23.52 1.27
N ALA A 50 -57.25 22.52 1.87
CA ALA A 50 -58.02 22.63 3.10
C ALA A 50 -58.21 21.22 3.71
N ALA A 51 -57.26 20.77 4.50
CA ALA A 51 -57.49 19.68 5.44
C ALA A 51 -56.62 19.91 6.68
N ALA A 52 -57.30 20.00 7.77
CA ALA A 52 -56.88 20.24 9.15
C ALA A 52 -55.61 19.43 9.55
N GLY A 53 -54.83 20.05 10.42
CA GLY A 53 -53.60 19.54 11.03
C GLY A 53 -53.67 18.12 11.55
N ALA A 54 -53.15 17.19 10.76
CA ALA A 54 -52.61 15.96 11.28
C ALA A 54 -51.23 16.29 11.84
N HIS A 55 -51.10 16.35 13.17
CA HIS A 55 -49.81 16.41 13.86
C HIS A 55 -48.94 15.25 13.32
N ARG A 56 -47.92 15.57 12.55
CA ARG A 56 -46.89 14.59 12.19
C ARG A 56 -46.29 14.09 13.50
N ASP A 57 -46.20 12.77 13.66
CA ASP A 57 -45.55 12.16 14.79
C ASP A 57 -44.15 12.78 14.97
N VAL A 58 -43.87 13.27 16.16
CA VAL A 58 -42.57 13.89 16.50
C VAL A 58 -41.40 12.94 16.20
N ILE A 59 -41.64 11.63 16.20
CA ILE A 59 -40.65 10.60 15.84
C ILE A 59 -40.31 10.65 14.36
N GLU A 60 -41.22 11.10 13.49
CA GLU A 60 -41.03 11.20 12.04
C GLU A 60 -40.57 12.59 11.56
N ALA A 61 -40.32 13.52 12.47
CA ALA A 61 -39.85 14.85 12.12
C ALA A 61 -38.52 14.80 11.37
N PRO A 62 -38.35 15.52 10.23
CA PRO A 62 -37.12 15.51 9.43
C PRO A 62 -35.86 15.81 10.26
N VAL A 63 -35.94 16.74 11.22
CA VAL A 63 -34.83 17.07 12.10
C VAL A 63 -34.41 15.87 12.94
N ARG A 64 -35.34 15.08 13.44
CA ARG A 64 -35.03 13.90 14.27
C ARG A 64 -34.48 12.75 13.42
N LYS A 65 -34.96 12.59 12.18
CA LYS A 65 -34.41 11.63 11.22
C LYS A 65 -32.97 11.99 10.82
N LEU A 66 -32.66 13.28 10.71
CA LEU A 66 -31.33 13.78 10.32
C LEU A 66 -30.36 14.02 11.51
N THR A 67 -30.81 13.82 12.75
CA THR A 67 -29.98 13.96 13.95
C THR A 67 -29.98 12.68 14.78
N VAL A 68 -31.00 12.48 15.65
CA VAL A 68 -31.05 11.36 16.59
C VAL A 68 -31.11 10.00 15.88
N ASN A 69 -31.85 9.93 14.77
CA ASN A 69 -32.03 8.71 13.97
C ASN A 69 -31.18 8.65 12.70
N LEU A 70 -30.14 9.46 12.62
CA LEU A 70 -29.32 9.59 11.41
C LEU A 70 -28.79 8.24 10.90
N ILE A 71 -28.24 7.43 11.79
CA ILE A 71 -27.69 6.10 11.43
C ILE A 71 -28.79 5.17 10.89
N GLN A 72 -29.97 5.21 11.50
CA GLN A 72 -31.11 4.39 11.11
C GLN A 72 -31.69 4.87 9.77
N THR A 73 -31.78 6.18 9.58
CA THR A 73 -32.18 6.82 8.32
C THR A 73 -31.20 6.49 7.20
N TYR A 74 -29.88 6.51 7.48
CA TYR A 74 -28.84 6.16 6.51
C TYR A 74 -28.90 4.69 6.11
N LYS A 75 -29.13 3.79 7.07
CA LYS A 75 -29.34 2.36 6.79
C LYS A 75 -30.56 2.14 5.90
N GLN A 76 -31.68 2.80 6.18
CA GLN A 76 -32.90 2.71 5.37
C GLN A 76 -32.68 3.28 3.95
N ILE A 77 -31.99 4.40 3.82
CA ILE A 77 -31.65 4.97 2.50
C ILE A 77 -30.78 3.98 1.73
N ASN A 78 -29.76 3.39 2.36
CA ASN A 78 -28.91 2.39 1.73
C ASN A 78 -29.68 1.14 1.32
N GLU A 79 -30.51 0.59 2.20
CA GLU A 79 -31.37 -0.56 1.89
C GLU A 79 -32.25 -0.28 0.67
N VAL A 80 -32.97 0.85 0.66
CA VAL A 80 -33.82 1.26 -0.46
C VAL A 80 -33.00 1.50 -1.74
N TYR A 81 -31.81 2.08 -1.63
CA TYR A 81 -30.91 2.29 -2.76
C TYR A 81 -30.45 0.96 -3.38
N TYR A 82 -29.96 0.03 -2.54
CA TYR A 82 -29.49 -1.26 -3.02
C TYR A 82 -30.62 -2.15 -3.53
N GLU A 83 -31.81 -2.06 -2.92
CA GLU A 83 -32.99 -2.77 -3.38
C GLU A 83 -33.48 -2.23 -4.74
N ASN A 84 -33.52 -0.91 -4.91
CA ASN A 84 -33.82 -0.28 -6.19
C ASN A 84 -32.77 -0.59 -7.26
N LYS A 85 -31.48 -0.61 -6.90
CA LYS A 85 -30.37 -1.03 -7.78
C LYS A 85 -30.56 -2.48 -8.21
N ARG A 86 -30.81 -3.39 -7.25
CA ARG A 86 -31.11 -4.82 -7.53
C ARG A 86 -32.34 -4.98 -8.44
N ARG A 87 -33.42 -4.22 -8.19
CA ARG A 87 -34.65 -4.27 -9.00
C ARG A 87 -34.38 -3.77 -10.43
N ARG A 88 -33.64 -2.69 -10.61
CA ARG A 88 -33.22 -2.20 -11.95
C ARG A 88 -32.35 -3.22 -12.68
N ASP A 89 -31.46 -3.89 -11.99
CA ASP A 89 -30.60 -4.92 -12.57
C ASP A 89 -31.40 -6.16 -12.96
N ILE A 90 -32.38 -6.57 -12.17
CA ILE A 90 -33.31 -7.67 -12.49
C ILE A 90 -34.18 -7.29 -13.71
N GLU A 91 -34.71 -6.07 -13.75
CA GLU A 91 -35.52 -5.56 -14.87
C GLU A 91 -34.69 -5.48 -16.16
N ARG A 92 -33.45 -5.01 -16.06
CA ARG A 92 -32.49 -4.98 -17.17
C ARG A 92 -32.18 -6.39 -17.68
N ARG A 93 -31.99 -7.37 -16.77
CA ARG A 93 -31.79 -8.79 -17.10
C ARG A 93 -33.03 -9.39 -17.79
N ARG A 94 -34.23 -9.04 -17.29
CA ARG A 94 -35.50 -9.49 -17.92
C ARG A 94 -35.66 -8.93 -19.33
N ARG A 95 -35.43 -7.64 -19.54
CA ARG A 95 -35.51 -7.02 -20.88
C ARG A 95 -34.50 -7.64 -21.85
N ALA A 96 -33.25 -7.81 -21.41
CA ALA A 96 -32.21 -8.43 -22.24
C ALA A 96 -32.48 -9.90 -22.53
N SER A 97 -33.14 -10.64 -21.62
CA SER A 97 -33.58 -12.03 -21.89
C SER A 97 -34.79 -12.11 -22.85
N ALA A 98 -35.64 -11.08 -22.87
CA ALA A 98 -36.80 -11.01 -23.76
C ALA A 98 -36.39 -10.68 -25.22
N ASP A 99 -35.31 -9.90 -25.40
CA ASP A 99 -34.79 -9.49 -26.71
C ASP A 99 -33.79 -10.49 -27.32
N GLY A 100 -33.49 -11.62 -26.64
CA GLY A 100 -32.50 -12.59 -27.11
C GLY A 100 -31.07 -12.06 -27.21
N ALA A 101 -30.84 -10.83 -26.78
CA ALA A 101 -29.52 -10.21 -26.78
C ALA A 101 -28.68 -10.76 -25.63
N ALA A 102 -27.48 -11.20 -25.91
CA ALA A 102 -26.50 -11.60 -24.92
C ALA A 102 -26.20 -10.44 -23.95
N LEU A 103 -26.38 -10.68 -22.66
CA LEU A 103 -26.44 -9.66 -21.62
C LEU A 103 -25.17 -8.80 -21.50
N TYR A 104 -24.00 -9.39 -21.72
CA TYR A 104 -22.70 -8.71 -21.67
C TYR A 104 -21.71 -9.43 -22.59
N ASN A 105 -21.05 -8.68 -23.48
CA ASN A 105 -20.01 -9.19 -24.35
C ASN A 105 -20.42 -10.51 -25.03
N ASP A 106 -21.55 -10.49 -25.75
CA ASP A 106 -22.15 -11.65 -26.46
C ASP A 106 -22.38 -12.90 -25.56
N GLY A 107 -22.63 -12.65 -24.26
CA GLY A 107 -22.88 -13.73 -23.29
C GLY A 107 -21.62 -14.32 -22.65
N TYR A 108 -20.43 -13.88 -23.07
CA TYR A 108 -19.16 -14.37 -22.53
C TYR A 108 -18.80 -13.79 -21.18
N ASP A 109 -19.44 -12.68 -20.76
CA ASP A 109 -19.13 -12.00 -19.50
C ASP A 109 -20.21 -12.21 -18.42
N ASP A 110 -19.78 -12.08 -17.17
CA ASP A 110 -20.68 -11.93 -16.02
C ASP A 110 -21.16 -10.47 -15.88
N ASP A 111 -21.98 -10.20 -14.87
CA ASP A 111 -22.53 -8.86 -14.57
C ASP A 111 -21.46 -7.85 -14.07
N GLU A 112 -20.28 -8.33 -13.73
CA GLU A 112 -19.11 -7.49 -13.37
C GLU A 112 -18.14 -7.31 -14.55
N TYR A 113 -18.51 -7.75 -15.77
CA TYR A 113 -17.67 -7.73 -16.97
C TYR A 113 -16.44 -8.64 -16.91
N ASN A 114 -16.46 -9.67 -16.05
CA ASN A 114 -15.44 -10.70 -16.07
C ASN A 114 -15.81 -11.79 -17.07
N TYR A 115 -14.80 -12.31 -17.75
CA TYR A 115 -14.94 -13.46 -18.61
C TYR A 115 -15.46 -14.69 -17.84
N LYS A 116 -16.46 -15.41 -18.38
CA LYS A 116 -16.96 -16.65 -17.80
C LYS A 116 -16.01 -17.79 -18.12
N ILE A 117 -15.19 -18.17 -17.15
CA ILE A 117 -14.14 -19.16 -17.30
C ILE A 117 -14.72 -20.58 -17.31
N SER A 118 -14.33 -21.38 -18.31
CA SER A 118 -14.64 -22.81 -18.40
C SER A 118 -13.37 -23.64 -18.28
N LYS A 119 -13.41 -24.71 -17.47
CA LYS A 119 -12.28 -25.64 -17.34
C LYS A 119 -12.07 -26.39 -18.67
N GLY A 120 -10.82 -26.50 -19.09
CA GLY A 120 -10.43 -27.16 -20.34
C GLY A 120 -10.57 -26.28 -21.58
N GLU A 121 -11.12 -25.07 -21.43
CA GLU A 121 -11.24 -24.13 -22.53
C GLU A 121 -9.88 -23.71 -23.07
N LYS A 122 -9.77 -23.63 -24.39
CA LYS A 122 -8.57 -23.18 -25.08
C LYS A 122 -8.70 -21.71 -25.46
N ILE A 123 -7.79 -20.88 -24.99
CA ILE A 123 -7.76 -19.43 -25.25
C ILE A 123 -6.44 -19.03 -25.91
N GLY A 124 -6.38 -17.79 -26.42
CA GLY A 124 -5.23 -17.27 -27.15
C GLY A 124 -5.18 -17.74 -28.61
N GLU A 125 -4.14 -17.34 -29.33
CA GLU A 125 -3.98 -17.66 -30.72
C GLU A 125 -3.94 -19.18 -30.94
N ARG A 126 -4.75 -19.66 -31.85
CA ARG A 126 -4.90 -21.10 -32.19
C ARG A 126 -5.15 -22.00 -30.96
N GLY A 127 -5.69 -21.43 -29.85
CA GLY A 127 -5.98 -22.21 -28.65
C GLY A 127 -4.73 -22.63 -27.87
N ARG A 128 -3.68 -21.81 -27.89
CA ARG A 128 -2.39 -22.09 -27.26
C ARG A 128 -2.47 -22.41 -25.77
N TYR A 129 -3.34 -21.72 -25.03
CA TYR A 129 -3.45 -21.85 -23.58
C TYR A 129 -4.70 -22.63 -23.18
N GLN A 130 -4.55 -23.75 -22.48
CA GLN A 130 -5.66 -24.53 -21.97
C GLN A 130 -5.89 -24.21 -20.49
N ILE A 131 -7.07 -23.66 -20.18
CA ILE A 131 -7.44 -23.26 -18.81
C ILE A 131 -7.63 -24.50 -17.92
N GLU A 132 -6.94 -24.55 -16.79
CA GLU A 132 -7.17 -25.54 -15.75
C GLU A 132 -8.20 -25.07 -14.72
N LYS A 133 -7.96 -23.91 -14.12
CA LYS A 133 -8.81 -23.34 -13.07
C LYS A 133 -8.51 -21.86 -12.83
N ARG A 134 -9.48 -21.16 -12.23
CA ARG A 134 -9.26 -19.83 -11.68
C ARG A 134 -8.44 -19.91 -10.40
N ILE A 135 -7.42 -19.06 -10.25
CA ILE A 135 -6.54 -18.96 -9.09
C ILE A 135 -6.63 -17.62 -8.38
N GLY A 136 -7.24 -16.60 -9.00
CA GLY A 136 -7.47 -15.31 -8.39
C GLY A 136 -8.64 -14.55 -9.02
N LYS A 137 -9.26 -13.62 -8.27
CA LYS A 137 -10.22 -12.61 -8.74
C LYS A 137 -9.92 -11.30 -8.02
N GLY A 138 -9.81 -10.22 -8.75
CA GLY A 138 -9.55 -8.87 -8.25
C GLY A 138 -10.45 -7.83 -8.92
N SER A 139 -10.26 -6.56 -8.56
CA SER A 139 -11.00 -5.43 -9.13
C SER A 139 -10.84 -5.30 -10.65
N PHE A 140 -9.66 -5.60 -11.18
CA PHE A 140 -9.32 -5.45 -12.59
C PHE A 140 -9.66 -6.65 -13.48
N GLY A 141 -9.95 -7.82 -12.89
CA GLY A 141 -10.21 -9.04 -13.62
C GLY A 141 -9.96 -10.30 -12.82
N GLN A 142 -9.63 -11.38 -13.52
CA GLN A 142 -9.41 -12.69 -12.94
C GLN A 142 -8.06 -13.25 -13.36
N VAL A 143 -7.49 -14.14 -12.55
CA VAL A 143 -6.28 -14.87 -12.89
C VAL A 143 -6.59 -16.36 -12.98
N VAL A 144 -6.19 -16.97 -14.07
CA VAL A 144 -6.35 -18.42 -14.29
C VAL A 144 -4.98 -19.10 -14.36
N LYS A 145 -4.93 -20.33 -13.90
CA LYS A 145 -3.85 -21.27 -14.21
C LYS A 145 -4.18 -21.94 -15.54
N ALA A 146 -3.26 -21.87 -16.48
CA ALA A 146 -3.40 -22.48 -17.79
C ALA A 146 -2.12 -23.21 -18.20
N TYR A 147 -2.26 -24.19 -19.09
CA TYR A 147 -1.13 -24.90 -19.70
C TYR A 147 -0.82 -24.30 -21.07
N ASP A 148 0.40 -23.82 -21.26
CA ASP A 148 0.89 -23.38 -22.56
C ASP A 148 1.32 -24.58 -23.37
N THR A 149 0.56 -24.94 -24.41
CA THR A 149 0.81 -26.10 -25.24
C THR A 149 2.02 -25.96 -26.16
N GLN A 150 2.46 -24.71 -26.44
CA GLN A 150 3.66 -24.46 -27.25
C GLN A 150 4.95 -24.52 -26.42
N ALA A 151 4.93 -23.88 -25.24
CA ALA A 151 6.10 -23.87 -24.36
C ALA A 151 6.16 -25.10 -23.43
N SER A 152 5.10 -25.93 -23.39
CA SER A 152 4.98 -27.10 -22.51
C SER A 152 5.16 -26.77 -21.03
N GLU A 153 4.67 -25.59 -20.61
CA GLU A 153 4.78 -25.12 -19.23
C GLU A 153 3.44 -24.61 -18.67
N TRP A 154 3.32 -24.57 -17.33
CA TRP A 154 2.21 -23.94 -16.65
C TRP A 154 2.42 -22.45 -16.52
N VAL A 155 1.39 -21.66 -16.84
CA VAL A 155 1.39 -20.20 -16.79
C VAL A 155 0.23 -19.66 -15.96
N GLY A 156 0.39 -18.44 -15.44
CA GLY A 156 -0.70 -17.61 -14.93
C GLY A 156 -1.18 -16.65 -16.02
N ILE A 157 -2.49 -16.54 -16.22
CA ILE A 157 -3.06 -15.59 -17.19
C ILE A 157 -4.02 -14.66 -16.46
N LYS A 158 -3.71 -13.36 -16.44
CA LYS A 158 -4.59 -12.29 -15.96
C LYS A 158 -5.52 -11.90 -17.10
N ILE A 159 -6.82 -12.18 -16.95
CA ILE A 159 -7.88 -11.84 -17.92
C ILE A 159 -8.54 -10.56 -17.41
N ILE A 160 -8.32 -9.46 -18.10
CA ILE A 160 -8.79 -8.12 -17.72
C ILE A 160 -10.29 -8.00 -18.08
N LYS A 161 -11.06 -7.29 -17.25
CA LYS A 161 -12.47 -6.97 -17.52
C LYS A 161 -12.64 -6.25 -18.86
N SER A 162 -13.72 -6.54 -19.60
CA SER A 162 -13.98 -6.01 -20.95
C SER A 162 -14.32 -4.51 -21.01
N ARG A 163 -14.37 -3.80 -19.89
CA ARG A 163 -14.62 -2.34 -19.86
C ARG A 163 -13.43 -1.53 -20.37
N LYS A 164 -13.70 -0.49 -21.17
CA LYS A 164 -12.68 0.40 -21.77
C LYS A 164 -11.69 0.99 -20.76
N ALA A 165 -12.17 1.37 -19.55
CA ALA A 165 -11.32 1.92 -18.50
C ALA A 165 -10.23 0.92 -18.06
N PHE A 166 -10.60 -0.35 -17.86
CA PHE A 166 -9.64 -1.40 -17.50
C PHE A 166 -8.70 -1.75 -18.64
N HIS A 167 -9.16 -1.67 -19.90
CA HIS A 167 -8.29 -1.87 -21.07
C HIS A 167 -7.18 -0.79 -21.14
N LYS A 168 -7.51 0.48 -20.86
CA LYS A 168 -6.52 1.55 -20.83
C LYS A 168 -5.48 1.31 -19.74
N GLN A 169 -5.93 0.95 -18.53
CA GLN A 169 -5.05 0.63 -17.42
C GLN A 169 -4.17 -0.59 -17.68
N ALA A 170 -4.74 -1.66 -18.26
CA ALA A 170 -3.97 -2.83 -18.67
C ALA A 170 -2.91 -2.50 -19.73
N GLY A 171 -3.18 -1.54 -20.63
CA GLY A 171 -2.17 -1.04 -21.57
C GLY A 171 -0.96 -0.42 -20.87
N THR A 172 -1.18 0.35 -19.81
CA THR A 172 -0.09 0.91 -18.98
C THR A 172 0.66 -0.19 -18.23
N GLU A 173 -0.04 -1.15 -17.64
CA GLU A 173 0.55 -2.30 -16.95
C GLU A 173 1.44 -3.12 -17.90
N ILE A 174 0.95 -3.43 -19.11
CA ILE A 174 1.70 -4.16 -20.14
C ILE A 174 2.97 -3.39 -20.51
N ALA A 175 2.86 -2.09 -20.81
CA ALA A 175 4.02 -1.29 -21.19
C ALA A 175 5.11 -1.27 -20.10
N ILE A 176 4.71 -1.19 -18.82
CA ILE A 176 5.64 -1.28 -17.69
C ILE A 176 6.28 -2.68 -17.64
N LEU A 177 5.48 -3.75 -17.75
CA LEU A 177 6.00 -5.12 -17.70
C LEU A 177 6.96 -5.44 -18.85
N GLU A 178 6.68 -4.95 -20.05
CA GLU A 178 7.59 -5.05 -21.21
C GLU A 178 8.90 -4.29 -20.95
N PHE A 179 8.81 -3.10 -20.38
CA PHE A 179 9.97 -2.30 -20.01
C PHE A 179 10.80 -2.98 -18.91
N LEU A 180 10.17 -3.60 -17.91
CA LEU A 180 10.86 -4.40 -16.90
C LEU A 180 11.60 -5.58 -17.54
N ALA A 181 10.93 -6.33 -18.43
CA ALA A 181 11.51 -7.49 -19.09
C ALA A 181 12.72 -7.13 -19.98
N GLN A 182 12.69 -5.96 -20.65
CA GLN A 182 13.81 -5.45 -21.44
C GLN A 182 15.02 -5.08 -20.58
N ASN A 183 14.80 -4.58 -19.36
CA ASN A 183 15.85 -4.15 -18.44
C ASN A 183 16.32 -5.26 -17.49
N ASP A 184 15.62 -6.41 -17.42
CA ASP A 184 15.99 -7.59 -16.63
C ASP A 184 15.95 -8.88 -17.47
N PRO A 185 16.77 -9.00 -18.52
CA PRO A 185 16.78 -10.20 -19.38
C PRO A 185 17.21 -11.45 -18.62
N GLY A 186 18.05 -11.30 -17.59
CA GLY A 186 18.55 -12.38 -16.74
C GLY A 186 17.58 -12.87 -15.65
N ASP A 187 16.45 -12.16 -15.42
CA ASP A 187 15.50 -12.49 -14.35
C ASP A 187 16.10 -12.44 -12.93
N GLU A 188 16.95 -11.43 -12.67
CA GLU A 188 17.78 -11.33 -11.47
C GLU A 188 17.17 -10.48 -10.37
N PHE A 189 16.21 -9.56 -10.72
CA PHE A 189 15.71 -8.53 -9.79
C PHE A 189 14.39 -8.88 -9.12
N HIS A 190 14.00 -10.16 -9.12
CA HIS A 190 12.83 -10.65 -8.38
C HIS A 190 11.49 -9.92 -8.70
N VAL A 191 11.33 -9.45 -9.91
CA VAL A 191 10.07 -8.94 -10.45
C VAL A 191 9.41 -10.01 -11.34
N VAL A 192 8.09 -9.99 -11.45
CA VAL A 192 7.36 -10.98 -12.25
C VAL A 192 7.74 -10.88 -13.73
N ARG A 193 7.92 -12.04 -14.38
CA ARG A 193 8.28 -12.09 -15.80
C ARG A 193 7.04 -12.17 -16.67
N LEU A 194 6.92 -11.19 -17.56
CA LEU A 194 5.93 -11.22 -18.64
C LEU A 194 6.32 -12.31 -19.65
N ARG A 195 5.38 -13.21 -19.98
CA ARG A 195 5.55 -14.28 -21.00
C ARG A 195 4.92 -13.92 -22.33
N GLY A 196 3.95 -13.03 -22.31
CA GLY A 196 3.26 -12.57 -23.51
C GLY A 196 1.93 -11.89 -23.19
N THR A 197 1.33 -11.34 -24.22
CA THR A 197 0.00 -10.73 -24.15
C THR A 197 -0.81 -11.12 -25.37
N PHE A 198 -2.12 -11.19 -25.24
CA PHE A 198 -3.05 -11.40 -26.36
C PHE A 198 -4.43 -10.83 -26.05
N GLU A 199 -5.25 -10.69 -27.06
CA GLU A 199 -6.66 -10.33 -26.90
C GLU A 199 -7.55 -11.56 -27.18
N PHE A 200 -8.55 -11.76 -26.34
CA PHE A 200 -9.49 -12.85 -26.47
C PHE A 200 -10.89 -12.41 -26.08
N ARG A 201 -11.83 -12.47 -27.00
CA ARG A 201 -13.24 -12.10 -26.77
C ARG A 201 -13.40 -10.75 -26.06
N ASN A 202 -12.74 -9.73 -26.56
CA ASN A 202 -12.72 -8.38 -25.99
C ASN A 202 -12.14 -8.29 -24.58
N HIS A 203 -11.28 -9.22 -24.18
CA HIS A 203 -10.48 -9.16 -22.96
C HIS A 203 -9.00 -9.06 -23.31
N ARG A 204 -8.28 -8.14 -22.67
CA ARG A 204 -6.82 -8.18 -22.66
C ARG A 204 -6.36 -9.27 -21.70
N CYS A 205 -5.47 -10.12 -22.19
CA CYS A 205 -4.88 -11.21 -21.42
C CYS A 205 -3.38 -10.99 -21.27
N ILE A 206 -2.88 -11.08 -20.04
CA ILE A 206 -1.47 -10.92 -19.69
C ILE A 206 -0.97 -12.24 -19.16
N VAL A 207 0.04 -12.83 -19.79
CA VAL A 207 0.60 -14.13 -19.45
C VAL A 207 1.86 -13.96 -18.62
N PHE A 208 1.91 -14.61 -17.47
CA PHE A 208 3.03 -14.59 -16.54
C PHE A 208 3.55 -15.99 -16.25
N GLU A 209 4.75 -16.08 -15.70
CA GLU A 209 5.21 -17.29 -15.02
C GLU A 209 4.23 -17.70 -13.92
N LEU A 210 4.01 -19.01 -13.74
CA LEU A 210 3.17 -19.50 -12.65
C LEU A 210 3.96 -19.47 -11.34
N LEU A 211 3.46 -18.69 -10.38
CA LEU A 211 4.01 -18.57 -9.04
C LEU A 211 3.18 -19.37 -8.03
N SER A 212 3.70 -19.48 -6.80
CA SER A 212 3.06 -20.20 -5.71
C SER A 212 2.08 -19.27 -4.94
N TYR A 213 2.00 -19.37 -3.63
CA TYR A 213 1.18 -18.50 -2.80
C TYR A 213 1.93 -17.22 -2.41
N ASN A 214 1.19 -16.17 -2.05
CA ASN A 214 1.74 -14.88 -1.66
C ASN A 214 2.16 -14.83 -0.18
N LEU A 215 2.78 -13.73 0.24
CA LEU A 215 3.23 -13.59 1.62
C LEU A 215 2.07 -13.46 2.63
N TYR A 216 0.90 -12.95 2.23
CA TYR A 216 -0.28 -12.95 3.08
C TYR A 216 -0.80 -14.39 3.32
N ASP A 217 -0.82 -15.23 2.28
CA ASP A 217 -1.12 -16.66 2.43
C ASP A 217 -0.10 -17.37 3.33
N LEU A 218 1.17 -16.96 3.27
CA LEU A 218 2.20 -17.46 4.18
C LEU A 218 1.86 -17.09 5.64
N LEU A 219 1.50 -15.84 5.92
CA LEU A 219 1.07 -15.41 7.25
C LEU A 219 -0.15 -16.18 7.74
N ARG A 220 -1.14 -16.38 6.87
CA ARG A 220 -2.33 -17.18 7.19
C ARG A 220 -1.96 -18.62 7.53
N ASN A 221 -1.02 -19.23 6.81
CA ASN A 221 -0.55 -20.58 7.06
C ASN A 221 0.20 -20.69 8.39
N THR A 222 0.88 -19.64 8.84
CA THR A 222 1.49 -19.56 10.19
C THR A 222 0.48 -19.16 11.27
N LYS A 223 -0.82 -19.09 10.95
CA LYS A 223 -1.88 -18.59 11.84
C LYS A 223 -1.57 -17.21 12.41
N PHE A 224 -0.96 -16.35 11.59
CA PHE A 224 -0.55 -14.97 11.94
C PHE A 224 0.44 -14.90 13.13
N HIS A 225 1.25 -15.95 13.33
CA HIS A 225 2.35 -15.91 14.30
C HIS A 225 3.63 -15.27 13.73
N GLY A 226 3.59 -14.86 12.47
CA GLY A 226 4.74 -14.31 11.77
C GLY A 226 5.82 -15.36 11.45
N VAL A 227 6.92 -14.89 10.88
CA VAL A 227 8.07 -15.72 10.47
C VAL A 227 9.35 -15.25 11.14
N SER A 228 10.38 -16.11 11.17
CA SER A 228 11.65 -15.84 11.83
C SER A 228 12.42 -14.69 11.18
N LEU A 229 13.29 -14.00 11.95
CA LEU A 229 14.16 -12.93 11.43
C LEU A 229 15.05 -13.41 10.29
N ASN A 230 15.48 -14.66 10.31
CA ASN A 230 16.28 -15.25 9.24
C ASN A 230 15.50 -15.33 7.91
N LEU A 231 14.21 -15.71 7.97
CA LEU A 231 13.36 -15.70 6.78
C LEU A 231 13.03 -14.25 6.32
N ILE A 232 12.79 -13.34 7.27
CA ILE A 232 12.64 -11.90 6.98
C ILE A 232 13.87 -11.36 6.27
N ARG A 233 15.08 -11.68 6.73
CA ARG A 233 16.33 -11.27 6.09
C ARG A 233 16.40 -11.69 4.62
N LYS A 234 16.03 -12.94 4.32
CA LYS A 234 16.00 -13.49 2.96
C LYS A 234 14.97 -12.79 2.07
N PHE A 235 13.80 -12.49 2.59
CA PHE A 235 12.77 -11.73 1.85
C PHE A 235 13.19 -10.27 1.65
N ALA A 236 13.62 -9.62 2.72
CA ALA A 236 14.02 -8.21 2.68
C ALA A 236 15.15 -7.96 1.68
N GLN A 237 16.17 -8.83 1.65
CA GLN A 237 17.28 -8.69 0.70
C GLN A 237 16.80 -8.73 -0.76
N GLN A 238 15.89 -9.64 -1.09
CA GLN A 238 15.32 -9.76 -2.44
C GLN A 238 14.44 -8.55 -2.77
N LEU A 239 13.58 -8.11 -1.84
CA LEU A 239 12.69 -6.96 -2.03
C LEU A 239 13.49 -5.65 -2.19
N VAL A 240 14.53 -5.46 -1.39
CA VAL A 240 15.40 -4.28 -1.54
C VAL A 240 16.13 -4.30 -2.89
N ARG A 241 16.53 -5.48 -3.39
CA ARG A 241 17.09 -5.61 -4.76
C ARG A 241 16.07 -5.25 -5.82
N SER A 242 14.81 -5.70 -5.67
CA SER A 242 13.72 -5.30 -6.59
C SER A 242 13.52 -3.79 -6.58
N LEU A 243 13.44 -3.15 -5.40
CA LEU A 243 13.27 -1.70 -5.30
C LEU A 243 14.51 -0.92 -5.79
N HIS A 244 15.71 -1.48 -5.63
CA HIS A 244 16.92 -0.91 -6.22
C HIS A 244 16.85 -0.89 -7.75
N PHE A 245 16.47 -1.99 -8.36
CA PHE A 245 16.26 -2.11 -9.79
C PHE A 245 15.17 -1.14 -10.29
N LEU A 246 13.99 -1.16 -9.67
CA LEU A 246 12.89 -0.26 -10.02
C LEU A 246 13.31 1.22 -9.95
N ARG A 247 14.14 1.57 -8.95
CA ARG A 247 14.68 2.92 -8.81
C ARG A 247 15.62 3.28 -9.94
N GLN A 248 16.48 2.37 -10.40
CA GLN A 248 17.39 2.61 -11.53
C GLN A 248 16.63 2.92 -12.81
N ILE A 249 15.54 2.21 -13.06
CA ILE A 249 14.70 2.39 -14.26
C ILE A 249 13.55 3.38 -14.06
N LYS A 250 13.51 4.09 -12.90
CA LYS A 250 12.55 5.16 -12.57
C LYS A 250 11.08 4.70 -12.54
N VAL A 251 10.81 3.48 -12.13
CA VAL A 251 9.46 2.93 -11.94
C VAL A 251 9.12 2.93 -10.45
N ILE A 252 7.90 3.35 -10.10
CA ILE A 252 7.32 3.25 -8.77
C ILE A 252 6.26 2.16 -8.80
N HIS A 253 6.30 1.22 -7.86
CA HIS A 253 5.32 0.13 -7.79
C HIS A 253 3.93 0.63 -7.36
N CYS A 254 3.87 1.53 -6.39
CA CYS A 254 2.67 2.19 -5.86
C CYS A 254 1.67 1.31 -5.11
N ASP A 255 1.82 0.00 -5.06
CA ASP A 255 0.92 -0.90 -4.30
C ASP A 255 1.67 -2.12 -3.72
N LEU A 256 2.84 -1.87 -3.11
CA LEU A 256 3.60 -2.93 -2.47
C LEU A 256 2.89 -3.36 -1.17
N LYS A 257 2.56 -4.66 -1.09
CA LYS A 257 1.87 -5.31 0.04
C LYS A 257 2.13 -6.81 0.03
N PRO A 258 1.89 -7.55 1.14
CA PRO A 258 2.12 -9.00 1.20
C PRO A 258 1.42 -9.79 0.09
N GLU A 259 0.24 -9.38 -0.35
CA GLU A 259 -0.52 -10.03 -1.42
C GLU A 259 0.18 -9.91 -2.79
N ASN A 260 0.97 -8.86 -2.99
CA ASN A 260 1.69 -8.58 -4.23
C ASN A 260 3.14 -9.09 -4.23
N ILE A 261 3.50 -9.93 -3.26
CA ILE A 261 4.79 -10.60 -3.16
C ILE A 261 4.54 -12.11 -3.13
N MET A 262 4.91 -12.81 -4.18
CA MET A 262 4.65 -14.25 -4.31
C MET A 262 5.91 -15.08 -4.17
N LEU A 263 5.79 -16.24 -3.57
CA LEU A 263 6.84 -17.27 -3.57
C LEU A 263 6.93 -17.92 -4.96
N ARG A 264 8.14 -18.11 -5.46
CA ARG A 264 8.37 -18.90 -6.68
C ARG A 264 8.07 -20.38 -6.45
N ASN A 265 8.37 -20.87 -5.25
CA ASN A 265 8.19 -22.26 -4.86
C ASN A 265 7.80 -22.33 -3.37
N PRO A 266 6.81 -23.15 -2.99
CA PRO A 266 6.33 -23.24 -1.61
C PRO A 266 7.37 -23.75 -0.61
N LYS A 267 8.44 -24.40 -1.08
CA LYS A 267 9.51 -24.97 -0.25
C LYS A 267 10.78 -24.10 -0.19
N ARG A 268 10.80 -22.94 -0.85
CA ARG A 268 11.98 -22.08 -0.93
C ARG A 268 11.60 -20.62 -0.63
N SER A 269 12.57 -19.83 -0.19
CA SER A 269 12.39 -18.40 0.12
C SER A 269 12.55 -17.46 -1.08
N ALA A 270 12.64 -18.00 -2.29
CA ALA A 270 12.71 -17.17 -3.50
C ALA A 270 11.33 -16.54 -3.79
N ILE A 271 11.30 -15.24 -3.97
CA ILE A 271 10.08 -14.44 -4.18
C ILE A 271 10.10 -13.68 -5.51
N LYS A 272 8.94 -13.17 -5.86
CA LYS A 272 8.71 -12.24 -6.99
C LYS A 272 7.70 -11.17 -6.59
N VAL A 273 8.00 -9.93 -6.93
CA VAL A 273 7.04 -8.81 -6.87
C VAL A 273 6.13 -8.87 -8.08
N ILE A 274 4.81 -8.76 -7.85
CA ILE A 274 3.79 -8.87 -8.89
C ILE A 274 2.87 -7.64 -8.89
N ASP A 275 1.99 -7.55 -9.88
CA ASP A 275 0.90 -6.57 -10.01
C ASP A 275 1.39 -5.11 -10.16
N PHE A 276 1.83 -4.79 -11.36
CA PHE A 276 2.23 -3.44 -11.76
C PHE A 276 1.07 -2.58 -12.28
N GLY A 277 -0.19 -3.00 -12.02
CA GLY A 277 -1.40 -2.31 -12.49
C GLY A 277 -1.62 -0.92 -11.87
N SER A 278 -0.96 -0.61 -10.76
CA SER A 278 -0.98 0.72 -10.11
C SER A 278 0.33 1.49 -10.29
N SER A 279 1.31 0.91 -10.98
CA SER A 279 2.65 1.47 -11.13
C SER A 279 2.70 2.66 -12.08
N CYS A 280 3.68 3.52 -11.89
CA CYS A 280 3.92 4.67 -12.76
C CYS A 280 5.42 4.97 -12.89
N TYR A 281 5.77 5.80 -13.88
CA TYR A 281 7.10 6.36 -13.96
C TYR A 281 7.26 7.54 -12.99
N SER A 282 8.42 7.70 -12.38
CA SER A 282 8.67 8.71 -11.34
C SER A 282 8.60 10.15 -11.86
N ASP A 283 8.78 10.37 -13.15
CA ASP A 283 8.64 11.66 -13.83
C ASP A 283 7.19 12.00 -14.19
N ARG A 284 6.28 11.01 -14.13
CA ARG A 284 4.86 11.14 -14.47
C ARG A 284 3.96 10.45 -13.45
N PRO A 285 3.91 10.95 -12.20
CA PRO A 285 2.99 10.42 -11.19
C PRO A 285 1.54 10.55 -11.68
N MET A 286 0.81 9.44 -11.78
CA MET A 286 -0.53 9.44 -12.40
C MET A 286 -1.66 9.69 -11.42
N TYR A 287 -1.51 9.28 -10.16
CA TYR A 287 -2.62 9.28 -9.20
C TYR A 287 -2.20 9.87 -7.86
N HIS A 288 -3.14 10.56 -7.20
CA HIS A 288 -2.92 11.13 -5.86
C HIS A 288 -3.31 10.16 -4.73
N TYR A 289 -4.25 9.25 -4.98
CA TYR A 289 -4.69 8.25 -4.02
C TYR A 289 -4.13 6.89 -4.44
N ILE A 290 -3.00 6.53 -3.86
CA ILE A 290 -2.23 5.32 -4.18
C ILE A 290 -1.83 4.61 -2.90
N GLN A 291 -1.28 3.43 -3.04
CA GLN A 291 -0.89 2.47 -2.01
C GLN A 291 -2.10 1.91 -1.24
N SER A 292 -2.06 0.67 -0.92
CA SER A 292 -2.99 0.03 0.02
C SER A 292 -2.82 0.65 1.41
N ARG A 293 -3.92 0.97 2.08
CA ARG A 293 -3.97 1.83 3.27
C ARG A 293 -2.93 1.51 4.33
N PHE A 294 -2.78 0.26 4.70
CA PHE A 294 -1.87 -0.15 5.78
C PHE A 294 -0.39 0.10 5.46
N TYR A 295 -0.05 0.21 4.18
CA TYR A 295 1.31 0.41 3.66
C TYR A 295 1.51 1.80 3.05
N ARG A 296 0.49 2.68 3.18
CA ARG A 296 0.51 4.03 2.59
C ARG A 296 1.49 4.94 3.34
N SER A 297 2.35 5.59 2.57
CA SER A 297 3.38 6.49 3.11
C SER A 297 2.80 7.81 3.62
N PRO A 298 3.48 8.46 4.58
CA PRO A 298 3.02 9.72 5.15
C PRO A 298 2.86 10.83 4.11
N GLU A 299 3.78 10.95 3.16
CA GLU A 299 3.72 11.96 2.11
C GLU A 299 2.48 11.81 1.22
N VAL A 300 2.03 10.58 0.96
CA VAL A 300 0.79 10.33 0.21
C VAL A 300 -0.43 10.71 1.06
N MET A 301 -0.47 10.32 2.34
CA MET A 301 -1.55 10.69 3.26
C MET A 301 -1.66 12.21 3.46
N LEU A 302 -0.54 12.90 3.54
CA LEU A 302 -0.46 14.35 3.74
C LEU A 302 -0.70 15.15 2.43
N GLY A 303 -0.85 14.48 1.28
CA GLY A 303 -1.03 15.13 -0.02
C GLY A 303 0.20 15.88 -0.52
N LEU A 304 1.38 15.44 -0.13
CA LEU A 304 2.67 15.94 -0.61
C LEU A 304 3.08 15.25 -1.92
N PRO A 305 3.98 15.84 -2.70
CA PRO A 305 4.59 15.14 -3.83
C PRO A 305 5.29 13.86 -3.35
N TYR A 306 5.12 12.79 -4.10
CA TYR A 306 5.73 11.50 -3.79
C TYR A 306 6.76 11.06 -4.84
N SER A 307 7.60 10.14 -4.46
CA SER A 307 8.66 9.57 -5.30
C SER A 307 8.75 8.05 -5.08
N MET A 308 9.77 7.42 -5.64
CA MET A 308 10.07 5.99 -5.42
C MET A 308 10.29 5.62 -3.94
N ASP A 309 10.42 6.60 -3.06
CA ASP A 309 10.65 6.39 -1.63
C ASP A 309 9.39 5.87 -0.90
N ILE A 310 8.20 6.00 -1.53
CA ILE A 310 6.95 5.44 -0.98
C ILE A 310 7.00 3.92 -0.87
N ASP A 311 7.65 3.23 -1.81
CA ASP A 311 7.76 1.77 -1.81
C ASP A 311 8.70 1.27 -0.69
N MET A 312 9.71 2.06 -0.29
CA MET A 312 10.55 1.75 0.87
C MET A 312 9.76 1.84 2.18
N TRP A 313 8.85 2.81 2.32
CA TRP A 313 7.93 2.86 3.46
C TRP A 313 7.05 1.62 3.51
N SER A 314 6.41 1.27 2.39
CA SER A 314 5.59 0.05 2.30
C SER A 314 6.39 -1.19 2.70
N LEU A 315 7.63 -1.31 2.22
CA LEU A 315 8.50 -2.42 2.58
C LEU A 315 8.77 -2.48 4.09
N GLY A 316 9.07 -1.34 4.74
CA GLY A 316 9.23 -1.28 6.19
C GLY A 316 8.01 -1.81 6.95
N CYS A 317 6.79 -1.42 6.54
CA CYS A 317 5.54 -1.94 7.10
C CYS A 317 5.40 -3.45 6.89
N ILE A 318 5.70 -3.94 5.69
CA ILE A 318 5.61 -5.37 5.32
C ILE A 318 6.55 -6.21 6.17
N LEU A 319 7.80 -5.79 6.37
CA LEU A 319 8.78 -6.55 7.14
C LEU A 319 8.36 -6.72 8.60
N VAL A 320 7.78 -5.67 9.21
CA VAL A 320 7.22 -5.75 10.56
C VAL A 320 6.05 -6.70 10.59
N GLU A 321 5.08 -6.56 9.67
CA GLU A 321 3.91 -7.44 9.59
C GLU A 321 4.29 -8.90 9.39
N MET A 322 5.22 -9.20 8.49
CA MET A 322 5.69 -10.57 8.25
C MET A 322 6.33 -11.17 9.49
N HIS A 323 6.95 -10.38 10.35
CA HIS A 323 7.55 -10.85 11.59
C HIS A 323 6.55 -10.96 12.74
N THR A 324 5.69 -9.94 12.92
CA THR A 324 4.73 -9.88 14.04
C THR A 324 3.46 -10.70 13.78
N GLY A 325 3.09 -10.86 12.51
CA GLY A 325 1.84 -11.49 12.06
C GLY A 325 0.68 -10.51 11.88
N GLU A 326 0.85 -9.24 12.26
CA GLU A 326 -0.19 -8.22 12.19
C GLU A 326 0.32 -6.96 11.50
N PRO A 327 -0.51 -6.26 10.70
CA PRO A 327 -0.12 -5.00 10.08
C PRO A 327 0.33 -3.98 11.12
N LEU A 328 1.50 -3.36 10.89
CA LEU A 328 2.05 -2.36 11.80
C LEU A 328 1.08 -1.19 12.02
N PHE A 329 0.43 -0.73 10.95
CA PHE A 329 -0.54 0.35 10.95
C PHE A 329 -1.84 -0.11 10.30
N ASN A 330 -2.82 -0.57 11.09
CA ASN A 330 -4.10 -1.13 10.63
C ASN A 330 -5.25 -0.12 10.79
N GLY A 331 -5.12 1.08 10.24
CA GLY A 331 -6.13 2.12 10.31
C GLY A 331 -7.43 1.76 9.59
N LYS A 332 -8.58 2.09 10.19
CA LYS A 332 -9.91 1.85 9.60
C LYS A 332 -10.20 2.80 8.41
N ASP A 333 -9.60 3.98 8.43
CA ASP A 333 -9.69 5.04 7.43
C ASP A 333 -8.34 5.79 7.34
N GLU A 334 -8.22 6.80 6.49
CA GLU A 334 -6.96 7.54 6.30
C GLU A 334 -6.56 8.35 7.55
N TYR A 335 -7.55 8.89 8.28
CA TYR A 335 -7.32 9.60 9.53
C TYR A 335 -6.76 8.64 10.61
N ASP A 336 -7.40 7.50 10.83
CA ASP A 336 -6.94 6.49 11.80
C ASP A 336 -5.59 5.89 11.40
N GLN A 337 -5.32 5.79 10.10
CA GLN A 337 -4.03 5.34 9.57
C GLN A 337 -2.92 6.30 9.98
N LEU A 338 -3.05 7.60 9.67
CA LEU A 338 -2.04 8.59 10.04
C LEU A 338 -1.92 8.74 11.57
N ARG A 339 -3.03 8.65 12.30
CA ARG A 339 -3.05 8.65 13.76
C ARG A 339 -2.16 7.55 14.35
N ARG A 340 -2.24 6.34 13.79
CA ARG A 340 -1.41 5.20 14.21
C ARG A 340 0.06 5.40 13.87
N VAL A 341 0.35 5.96 12.71
CA VAL A 341 1.71 6.32 12.31
C VAL A 341 2.29 7.33 13.30
N VAL A 342 1.56 8.41 13.59
CA VAL A 342 2.00 9.45 14.55
C VAL A 342 2.22 8.87 15.95
N ALA A 343 1.39 7.94 16.38
CA ALA A 343 1.53 7.33 17.70
C ALA A 343 2.79 6.46 17.87
N VAL A 344 3.27 5.86 16.78
CA VAL A 344 4.49 5.01 16.80
C VAL A 344 5.74 5.82 16.46
N ARG A 345 5.63 6.76 15.52
CA ARG A 345 6.76 7.48 14.90
C ARG A 345 6.93 8.92 15.37
N GLY A 346 6.00 9.44 16.16
CA GLY A 346 5.96 10.86 16.47
C GLY A 346 5.28 11.70 15.38
N ASN A 347 5.37 13.02 15.48
CA ASN A 347 4.83 13.91 14.46
C ASN A 347 5.70 13.95 13.19
N PRO A 348 5.11 14.19 12.02
CA PRO A 348 5.88 14.54 10.84
C PRO A 348 6.76 15.79 11.09
N PRO A 349 7.94 15.87 10.48
CA PRO A 349 8.80 17.04 10.55
C PRO A 349 8.10 18.32 10.10
N MET A 350 8.46 19.47 10.67
CA MET A 350 7.77 20.75 10.41
C MET A 350 7.75 21.14 8.94
N HIS A 351 8.84 20.90 8.20
CA HIS A 351 8.88 21.19 6.76
C HIS A 351 7.88 20.37 5.93
N MET A 352 7.43 19.20 6.43
CA MET A 352 6.34 18.43 5.83
C MET A 352 4.97 18.98 6.23
N LEU A 353 4.78 19.32 7.52
CA LEU A 353 3.53 19.88 8.02
C LEU A 353 3.19 21.22 7.37
N THR A 354 4.16 22.12 7.24
CA THR A 354 3.97 23.44 6.61
C THR A 354 3.65 23.38 5.13
N ARG A 355 4.03 22.30 4.44
CA ARG A 355 3.73 22.07 3.01
C ARG A 355 2.54 21.14 2.78
N CYS A 356 1.96 20.60 3.86
CA CYS A 356 0.87 19.61 3.81
C CYS A 356 -0.40 20.24 3.23
N ARG A 357 -0.93 19.66 2.14
CA ARG A 357 -2.18 20.14 1.52
C ARG A 357 -3.42 19.74 2.32
N LYS A 358 -3.33 18.67 3.12
CA LYS A 358 -4.40 18.14 3.96
C LYS A 358 -4.17 18.45 5.45
N LEU A 359 -3.42 19.51 5.77
CA LEU A 359 -3.06 19.83 7.16
C LEU A 359 -4.28 19.91 8.07
N THR A 360 -5.31 20.63 7.63
CA THR A 360 -6.55 20.84 8.39
C THR A 360 -7.41 19.60 8.55
N ASP A 361 -7.16 18.54 7.76
CA ASP A 361 -7.86 17.26 7.92
C ASP A 361 -7.32 16.48 9.13
N PHE A 362 -6.04 16.65 9.44
CA PHE A 362 -5.34 15.86 10.45
C PHE A 362 -4.89 16.64 11.68
N PHE A 363 -4.59 17.94 11.54
CA PHE A 363 -3.98 18.74 12.61
C PHE A 363 -4.80 19.99 12.94
N ASP A 364 -4.89 20.28 14.23
CA ASP A 364 -5.32 21.58 14.75
C ASP A 364 -4.08 22.46 14.88
N VAL A 365 -4.17 23.67 14.30
CA VAL A 365 -3.09 24.66 14.34
C VAL A 365 -3.59 25.86 15.15
N THR A 366 -2.94 26.16 16.27
CA THR A 366 -3.31 27.27 17.16
C THR A 366 -2.11 28.18 17.39
N GLU A 367 -2.37 29.47 17.63
CA GLU A 367 -1.30 30.39 18.05
C GLU A 367 -0.76 30.00 19.43
N TYR A 368 0.54 30.14 19.58
CA TYR A 368 1.25 29.83 20.82
C TYR A 368 2.28 30.89 21.14
N LYS A 369 2.13 31.50 22.31
CA LYS A 369 3.00 32.61 22.78
C LYS A 369 4.01 32.19 23.85
N GLY A 370 4.02 30.91 24.24
CA GLY A 370 4.94 30.37 25.26
C GLY A 370 6.26 29.88 24.69
N THR A 371 7.19 29.54 25.58
CA THR A 371 8.42 28.82 25.24
C THR A 371 8.03 27.33 25.01
N PRO A 372 8.35 26.72 23.84
CA PRO A 372 8.09 25.31 23.61
C PRO A 372 8.83 24.46 24.66
N ALA A 373 8.13 23.58 25.34
CA ALA A 373 8.75 22.55 26.15
C ALA A 373 9.31 21.44 25.25
N ALA A 374 10.46 20.86 25.62
CA ALA A 374 11.20 19.94 24.76
C ALA A 374 10.42 18.67 24.38
N ASP A 375 9.56 18.14 25.26
CA ASP A 375 8.77 16.93 25.02
C ASP A 375 7.33 17.17 25.46
N THR A 376 6.52 17.71 24.58
CA THR A 376 5.11 17.91 24.89
C THR A 376 4.23 16.92 24.16
N TYR A 377 3.39 16.28 24.96
CA TYR A 377 2.26 15.48 24.48
C TYR A 377 0.97 16.20 24.83
N ASP A 378 -0.03 16.07 23.99
CA ASP A 378 -1.37 16.56 24.29
C ASP A 378 -2.06 15.67 25.35
N SER A 379 -3.27 16.05 25.78
CA SER A 379 -4.07 15.28 26.73
C SER A 379 -4.50 13.89 26.22
N GLY A 380 -4.28 13.59 24.95
CA GLY A 380 -4.50 12.29 24.32
C GLY A 380 -3.23 11.44 24.21
N GLY A 381 -2.07 11.98 24.61
CA GLY A 381 -0.77 11.31 24.51
C GLY A 381 -0.17 11.37 23.11
N TYR A 382 -0.62 12.28 22.23
CA TYR A 382 -0.02 12.52 20.92
C TYR A 382 1.03 13.61 21.01
N PRO A 383 2.15 13.48 20.28
CA PRO A 383 3.20 14.49 20.28
C PRO A 383 2.67 15.82 19.72
N VAL A 384 3.17 16.92 20.26
CA VAL A 384 2.88 18.29 19.85
C VAL A 384 4.11 18.90 19.21
N SER A 385 3.94 19.54 18.05
CA SER A 385 5.01 20.26 17.37
C SER A 385 4.79 21.77 17.43
N TYR A 386 5.87 22.53 17.46
CA TYR A 386 5.85 23.99 17.52
C TYR A 386 6.71 24.58 16.41
N ASP A 387 6.20 25.62 15.75
CA ASP A 387 6.96 26.39 14.77
C ASP A 387 6.38 27.80 14.61
N SER A 388 7.26 28.81 14.57
CA SER A 388 6.92 30.20 14.22
C SER A 388 5.71 30.76 15.01
N GLY A 389 5.65 30.48 16.31
CA GLY A 389 4.54 30.93 17.17
C GLY A 389 3.23 30.14 17.00
N LYS A 390 3.29 28.99 16.34
CA LYS A 390 2.16 28.09 16.16
C LYS A 390 2.41 26.75 16.85
N ARG A 391 1.30 26.16 17.30
CA ARG A 391 1.24 24.83 17.90
C ARG A 391 0.44 23.90 17.00
N TYR A 392 0.99 22.75 16.70
CA TYR A 392 0.41 21.72 15.84
C TYR A 392 0.09 20.49 16.66
N CYS A 393 -1.20 20.14 16.77
CA CYS A 393 -1.68 18.98 17.50
C CYS A 393 -2.46 18.08 16.56
N PHE A 394 -2.28 16.76 16.65
CA PHE A 394 -3.12 15.84 15.92
C PHE A 394 -4.57 15.97 16.39
N LYS A 395 -5.54 16.05 15.47
CA LYS A 395 -6.95 16.20 15.80
C LYS A 395 -7.46 15.04 16.65
N LYS A 396 -8.34 15.33 17.61
CA LYS A 396 -8.97 14.30 18.46
C LYS A 396 -10.16 13.63 17.78
N THR A 397 -10.79 14.31 16.85
CA THR A 397 -11.97 13.84 16.11
C THR A 397 -11.67 13.78 14.63
N PRO A 398 -12.14 12.73 13.94
CA PRO A 398 -12.03 12.65 12.48
C PRO A 398 -12.73 13.83 11.78
N PRO A 399 -12.34 14.16 10.55
CA PRO A 399 -12.94 15.25 9.76
C PRO A 399 -14.45 15.09 9.53
N ASP A 400 -14.94 13.85 9.49
CA ASP A 400 -16.36 13.52 9.31
C ASP A 400 -17.20 13.65 10.60
N GLY A 401 -16.60 14.10 11.71
CA GLY A 401 -17.25 14.22 13.01
C GLY A 401 -17.59 12.88 13.69
N SER A 402 -17.16 11.75 13.12
CA SER A 402 -17.36 10.45 13.72
C SER A 402 -16.58 10.34 15.05
N ARG A 403 -17.10 9.57 16.02
CA ARG A 403 -16.33 9.28 17.24
C ARG A 403 -15.10 8.46 16.84
N ALA A 404 -13.91 9.00 17.09
CA ALA A 404 -12.69 8.22 17.03
C ALA A 404 -12.89 6.97 17.92
N SER A 405 -12.60 5.79 17.38
CA SER A 405 -12.68 4.56 18.17
C SER A 405 -11.72 4.69 19.36
N LEU A 406 -12.29 4.81 20.57
CA LEU A 406 -11.55 4.93 21.82
C LEU A 406 -10.81 3.64 22.21
N SER A 407 -10.98 2.55 21.46
CA SER A 407 -10.40 1.25 21.78
C SER A 407 -8.87 1.18 21.56
N TRP A 408 -8.32 2.10 20.78
CA TRP A 408 -6.89 2.22 20.62
C TRP A 408 -6.40 3.45 21.37
N LYS A 409 -6.03 3.26 22.64
CA LYS A 409 -5.24 4.26 23.35
C LYS A 409 -3.88 4.31 22.64
N PRO A 410 -3.35 5.51 22.29
CA PRO A 410 -1.93 5.59 22.06
C PRO A 410 -1.34 5.00 23.33
N ALA A 411 -0.77 3.83 23.24
CA ALA A 411 0.09 3.41 24.31
C ALA A 411 1.18 4.47 24.28
N ALA A 412 1.09 5.42 25.21
CA ALA A 412 2.23 6.23 25.55
C ALA A 412 3.39 5.25 25.58
N ALA A 413 4.30 5.34 24.61
CA ALA A 413 5.45 4.47 24.48
C ALA A 413 5.28 3.05 23.88
N ARG A 414 4.40 2.76 22.95
CA ARG A 414 4.68 1.61 22.08
C ARG A 414 5.45 2.07 20.84
N GLY A 415 6.66 2.52 21.05
CA GLY A 415 7.61 2.71 19.96
C GLY A 415 7.88 1.38 19.22
N LEU A 416 8.53 1.46 18.09
CA LEU A 416 8.85 0.31 17.25
C LEU A 416 9.53 -0.84 18.03
N SER A 417 10.38 -0.50 19.02
CA SER A 417 11.03 -1.46 19.92
C SER A 417 10.03 -2.35 20.66
N SER A 418 8.97 -1.74 21.21
CA SER A 418 7.93 -2.49 21.93
C SER A 418 7.07 -3.34 20.98
N VAL A 419 6.80 -2.88 19.76
CA VAL A 419 6.06 -3.65 18.74
C VAL A 419 6.85 -4.88 18.33
N LEU A 420 8.15 -4.74 18.12
CA LEU A 420 9.05 -5.83 17.74
C LEU A 420 9.42 -6.73 18.91
N GLY A 421 9.20 -6.31 20.15
CA GLY A 421 9.60 -7.08 21.33
C GLY A 421 11.11 -7.22 21.47
N VAL A 422 11.86 -6.14 21.21
CA VAL A 422 13.33 -6.14 21.15
C VAL A 422 13.96 -6.71 22.41
N GLU A 423 13.46 -6.32 23.60
CA GLU A 423 14.01 -6.73 24.89
C GLU A 423 13.30 -7.99 25.45
N THR A 424 12.25 -8.49 24.78
CA THR A 424 11.44 -9.62 25.26
C THR A 424 11.60 -10.90 24.43
N GLY A 425 12.49 -10.89 23.45
CA GLY A 425 12.66 -12.04 22.56
C GLY A 425 11.54 -12.14 21.53
N GLY A 426 11.24 -11.01 20.88
CA GLY A 426 10.26 -10.92 19.81
C GLY A 426 8.85 -10.59 20.27
N PRO A 427 7.90 -10.51 19.31
CA PRO A 427 6.52 -10.16 19.60
C PRO A 427 5.92 -11.09 20.65
N TYR A 428 5.47 -10.52 21.76
CA TYR A 428 4.90 -11.25 22.92
C TYR A 428 5.85 -12.29 23.54
N GLY A 429 7.16 -12.15 23.37
CA GLY A 429 8.16 -13.12 23.90
C GLY A 429 8.18 -14.48 23.20
N ARG A 430 7.49 -14.62 22.09
CA ARG A 430 7.27 -15.92 21.42
C ARG A 430 8.53 -16.57 20.82
N ARG A 431 9.63 -15.81 20.72
CA ARG A 431 10.87 -16.25 20.08
C ARG A 431 12.09 -16.13 20.98
N ALA A 432 11.87 -15.99 22.29
CA ALA A 432 12.95 -15.83 23.27
C ALA A 432 13.95 -16.99 23.27
N GLU A 433 13.48 -18.18 22.91
CA GLU A 433 14.30 -19.40 22.87
C GLU A 433 14.82 -19.74 21.46
N ASP A 434 14.36 -18.99 20.43
CA ASP A 434 14.79 -19.24 19.05
C ASP A 434 16.23 -18.73 18.85
N LYS A 435 17.06 -19.52 18.16
CA LYS A 435 18.38 -19.05 17.69
C LYS A 435 18.19 -17.86 16.74
N ASP A 436 19.13 -16.93 16.72
CA ASP A 436 19.12 -15.74 15.87
C ASP A 436 17.96 -14.75 16.17
N HIS A 437 17.47 -14.76 17.41
CA HIS A 437 16.44 -13.86 17.92
C HIS A 437 16.86 -13.18 19.23
N GLY A 438 18.16 -12.94 19.40
CA GLY A 438 18.70 -12.17 20.53
C GLY A 438 18.36 -10.69 20.43
N ALA A 439 18.52 -9.95 21.55
CA ALA A 439 18.26 -8.51 21.59
C ALA A 439 19.08 -7.74 20.53
N LEU A 440 20.30 -8.19 20.23
CA LEU A 440 21.14 -7.56 19.20
C LEU A 440 20.53 -7.74 17.80
N ASP A 441 20.03 -8.92 17.46
CA ASP A 441 19.40 -9.20 16.16
C ASP A 441 18.17 -8.33 15.97
N TYR A 442 17.36 -8.17 17.03
CA TYR A 442 16.20 -7.29 17.02
C TYR A 442 16.58 -5.80 16.89
N ARG A 443 17.65 -5.35 17.56
CA ARG A 443 18.14 -3.97 17.44
C ARG A 443 18.61 -3.69 16.02
N ILE A 444 19.34 -4.60 15.40
CA ILE A 444 19.79 -4.47 14.00
C ILE A 444 18.60 -4.49 13.04
N PHE A 445 17.60 -5.35 13.27
CA PHE A 445 16.37 -5.36 12.47
C PHE A 445 15.58 -4.07 12.64
N MET A 446 15.39 -3.63 13.88
CA MET A 446 14.70 -2.38 14.20
C MET A 446 15.38 -1.17 13.56
N ASP A 447 16.70 -1.09 13.57
CA ASP A 447 17.45 0.00 12.93
C ASP A 447 17.17 0.08 11.43
N LEU A 448 17.18 -1.04 10.71
CA LEU A 448 16.81 -1.07 9.30
C LEU A 448 15.37 -0.58 9.07
N VAL A 449 14.42 -1.10 9.85
CA VAL A 449 13.00 -0.74 9.74
C VAL A 449 12.80 0.74 10.10
N ASP A 450 13.47 1.24 11.13
CA ASP A 450 13.40 2.65 11.56
C ASP A 450 13.81 3.61 10.43
N GLN A 451 14.90 3.29 9.74
CA GLN A 451 15.36 4.04 8.57
C GLN A 451 14.42 3.93 7.36
N MET A 452 13.73 2.79 7.17
CA MET A 452 12.69 2.63 6.13
C MET A 452 11.43 3.42 6.47
N LEU A 453 11.08 3.55 7.75
CA LEU A 453 9.90 4.27 8.24
C LEU A 453 10.22 5.72 8.64
N CYS A 454 11.24 6.33 8.06
CA CYS A 454 11.50 7.75 8.20
C CYS A 454 10.40 8.56 7.51
N PHE A 455 9.83 9.56 8.21
CA PHE A 455 8.78 10.43 7.65
C PHE A 455 9.24 11.15 6.40
N ASP A 456 10.41 11.81 6.49
CA ASP A 456 10.96 12.56 5.38
C ASP A 456 11.47 11.62 4.28
N PRO A 457 10.86 11.61 3.08
CA PRO A 457 11.34 10.79 1.97
C PRO A 457 12.80 11.06 1.59
N ALA A 458 13.29 12.30 1.81
CA ALA A 458 14.67 12.66 1.51
C ALA A 458 15.67 11.96 2.46
N GLN A 459 15.29 11.79 3.72
CA GLN A 459 16.09 11.12 4.76
C GLN A 459 15.87 9.61 4.81
N ARG A 460 14.75 9.13 4.25
CA ARG A 460 14.42 7.69 4.21
C ARG A 460 15.52 6.92 3.50
N ILE A 461 15.96 5.79 4.08
CA ILE A 461 17.03 4.97 3.52
C ILE A 461 16.72 4.57 2.07
N LYS A 462 17.72 4.71 1.19
CA LYS A 462 17.59 4.32 -0.22
C LYS A 462 17.97 2.85 -0.41
N PRO A 463 17.38 2.13 -1.38
CA PRO A 463 17.64 0.70 -1.57
C PRO A 463 19.13 0.34 -1.66
N ALA A 464 19.94 1.14 -2.37
CA ALA A 464 21.38 0.90 -2.51
C ALA A 464 22.12 0.92 -1.16
N ILE A 465 21.73 1.83 -0.26
CA ILE A 465 22.30 1.92 1.09
C ILE A 465 21.75 0.80 1.98
N ALA A 466 20.45 0.52 1.87
CA ALA A 466 19.82 -0.56 2.62
C ALA A 466 20.47 -1.93 2.34
N LEU A 467 20.90 -2.22 1.10
CA LEU A 467 21.61 -3.45 0.76
C LEU A 467 22.95 -3.61 1.48
N GLN A 468 23.54 -2.52 1.99
CA GLN A 468 24.80 -2.52 2.74
C GLN A 468 24.57 -2.60 4.26
N HIS A 469 23.30 -2.58 4.70
CA HIS A 469 22.94 -2.57 6.11
C HIS A 469 23.38 -3.85 6.82
N HIS A 470 23.75 -3.73 8.11
CA HIS A 470 24.21 -4.87 8.92
C HIS A 470 23.23 -6.01 8.99
N PHE A 471 21.93 -5.77 8.86
CA PHE A 471 20.91 -6.80 8.82
C PHE A 471 21.11 -7.84 7.70
N PHE A 472 21.78 -7.49 6.60
CA PHE A 472 22.03 -8.39 5.47
C PHE A 472 23.40 -9.06 5.49
N ARG A 473 24.25 -8.76 6.46
CA ARG A 473 25.55 -9.42 6.62
C ARG A 473 25.35 -10.78 7.28
N SER A 474 25.99 -11.82 6.77
CA SER A 474 25.97 -13.14 7.39
C SER A 474 26.81 -13.14 8.68
N GLU A 475 26.45 -14.00 9.65
CA GLU A 475 27.09 -14.12 10.97
C GLU A 475 28.61 -14.30 10.93
N THR A 476 29.15 -14.91 9.89
CA THR A 476 30.60 -15.05 9.66
C THR A 476 31.32 -13.71 9.45
N GLN A 477 30.59 -12.60 9.24
CA GLN A 477 31.14 -11.26 9.05
C GLN A 477 30.77 -10.30 10.20
N GLN A 478 30.07 -10.78 11.21
CA GLN A 478 29.56 -9.98 12.35
C GLN A 478 30.52 -9.92 13.55
N THR A 479 31.83 -10.17 13.40
CA THR A 479 32.76 -9.85 14.47
C THR A 479 32.86 -8.32 14.58
N PRO A 480 32.24 -7.67 15.58
CA PRO A 480 32.38 -6.25 15.75
C PRO A 480 33.76 -5.98 16.32
N GLN A 481 34.61 -5.31 15.59
CA GLN A 481 35.56 -4.43 16.25
C GLN A 481 34.72 -3.32 16.92
N LEU A 482 34.39 -3.51 18.18
CA LEU A 482 33.96 -2.45 19.08
C LEU A 482 35.06 -1.41 19.07
N ARG A 483 34.94 -0.38 18.25
CA ARG A 483 35.67 0.87 18.46
C ARG A 483 35.09 1.49 19.72
N SER A 484 35.85 1.42 20.78
CA SER A 484 35.64 2.21 22.01
C SER A 484 35.42 3.67 21.60
N PRO A 485 34.48 4.37 22.22
CA PRO A 485 34.33 5.80 21.99
C PRO A 485 35.62 6.50 22.44
N PRO A 486 36.07 7.58 21.77
CA PRO A 486 37.22 8.34 22.22
C PRO A 486 36.91 8.90 23.62
N SER A 487 37.72 8.53 24.59
CA SER A 487 37.69 9.09 25.93
C SER A 487 38.10 10.56 25.85
N VAL A 488 37.13 11.45 26.01
CA VAL A 488 37.34 12.85 26.28
C VAL A 488 37.40 12.99 27.80
N PHE A 489 38.60 12.85 28.35
CA PHE A 489 38.96 13.46 29.63
C PHE A 489 40.45 13.78 29.55
N GLY A 490 40.74 15.07 29.33
CA GLY A 490 42.01 15.66 29.68
C GLY A 490 42.07 15.84 31.20
N ALA A 491 43.14 15.41 31.78
CA ALA A 491 43.62 15.93 33.08
C ALA A 491 45.13 16.05 32.94
N THR A 492 45.52 17.24 33.16
CA THR A 492 46.85 17.77 33.36
C THR A 492 47.51 17.15 34.59
N ASP A 493 48.81 17.10 34.56
CA ASP A 493 49.82 17.46 35.52
C ASP A 493 50.84 16.38 35.87
N GLU A 494 52.09 16.80 35.60
CA GLU A 494 53.32 16.91 36.34
C GLU A 494 54.18 15.66 36.71
N GLU A 495 55.39 15.77 36.15
CA GLU A 495 56.73 15.61 36.75
C GLU A 495 57.18 14.31 37.45
N GLY A 496 58.33 13.89 37.01
CA GLY A 496 59.25 13.25 37.88
C GLY A 496 60.05 12.04 37.47
N GLY A 497 61.17 12.21 36.84
CA GLY A 497 62.43 11.65 37.34
C GLY A 497 62.85 10.25 36.91
N SER A 498 63.85 10.24 36.05
CA SER A 498 65.09 9.45 36.16
C SER A 498 65.14 7.95 35.97
N GLY A 499 65.90 7.52 35.00
CA GLY A 499 67.03 6.67 35.26
C GLY A 499 67.11 5.31 34.62
N GLY A 500 68.06 5.10 33.73
CA GLY A 500 68.82 3.85 33.63
C GLY A 500 68.46 2.90 32.48
N ALA A 501 69.06 3.02 31.38
CA ALA A 501 70.26 2.32 30.89
C ALA A 501 70.08 0.85 30.50
N ALA A 502 70.46 0.60 29.26
CA ALA A 502 71.30 -0.45 28.70
C ALA A 502 70.64 -1.65 27.98
N ALA A 503 70.85 -1.62 26.71
CA ALA A 503 71.64 -2.58 25.91
C ALA A 503 70.96 -3.88 25.45
N GLY A 504 70.90 -4.09 24.20
CA GLY A 504 71.62 -5.12 23.48
C GLY A 504 70.83 -5.83 22.39
N GLY A 505 71.21 -5.63 21.18
CA GLY A 505 71.63 -6.64 20.21
C GLY A 505 70.55 -7.36 19.42
N GLY A 506 70.46 -7.12 18.18
CA GLY A 506 71.07 -7.83 17.12
C GLY A 506 70.09 -8.46 16.16
N SER A 507 70.02 -7.88 14.95
CA SER A 507 70.33 -8.56 13.65
C SER A 507 69.43 -9.73 13.24
N SER A 508 68.68 -9.75 12.18
CA SER A 508 69.03 -9.78 10.75
C SER A 508 67.79 -10.22 9.97
N ALA A 509 67.51 -9.52 8.91
CA ALA A 509 66.76 -10.02 7.78
C ALA A 509 67.68 -10.93 6.95
N PRO A 510 67.20 -11.74 6.01
CA PRO A 510 66.84 -11.26 4.67
C PRO A 510 65.70 -12.03 3.90
N HIS A 511 65.13 -11.27 2.94
CA HIS A 511 64.81 -11.57 1.55
C HIS A 511 64.41 -12.99 1.07
N ILE A 512 63.38 -13.06 0.20
CA ILE A 512 63.30 -13.38 -1.22
C ILE A 512 61.88 -13.87 -1.56
N ALA A 513 61.11 -13.13 -2.36
CA ALA A 513 60.75 -13.19 -3.75
C ALA A 513 59.68 -14.22 -4.15
N ALA A 514 58.68 -13.67 -4.83
CA ALA A 514 57.61 -14.34 -5.58
C ALA A 514 58.12 -15.22 -6.77
N PRO A 515 57.24 -16.02 -7.41
CA PRO A 515 56.34 -15.52 -8.44
C PRO A 515 54.88 -15.64 -8.16
#